data_ab166fa38c0eb6524003b0afbcdd1a2c
#
_entry.id   ab166fa38c0eb6524003b0afbcdd1a2c
#
_cell.length_a   1.000
_cell.length_b   1.000
_cell.length_c   1.000
_cell.angle_alpha   90.00
_cell.angle_beta   90.00
_cell.angle_gamma   90.00
#
_symmetry.space_group_name_H-M   'P 1'
#
loop_
_entity.id
_entity.type
_entity.pdbx_description
1 polymer ?
#
loop_
_entity_poly.entity_id
_entity_poly.type
_entity_poly.pdbx_seq_one_letter_code
_entity_poly.pdbx_strand_id
1 'polypeptide(L)'
;MACHLVLPFLVLTLTLGVEAQPASGQQSPSKPAVPAAAASAESGETVNGTYHNWRIGFRYEIPFGWVDRTEEMRDASNDPAKASVLLAVFERPPEAKGDTVNSGVVIAVEPASSYPGLKSAAQYFGPVTELTTAKGFKPVADPYDFPVDGQPIVRRDFIRSMGSISMHQSTLALLTKGSIVSFTFLSGSDDEVTMLLEQLAFERPRKPAHK
;
A
#
# COMPACT_ATOMS: atom_id res chain seq x y z
N MET A 1 24.31 -12.71 -11.88
CA MET A 1 23.06 -13.30 -11.38
C MET A 1 22.08 -12.16 -11.17
N ALA A 2 21.15 -11.97 -12.11
CA ALA A 2 20.21 -10.85 -12.09
C ALA A 2 19.04 -11.21 -11.15
N CYS A 3 18.97 -10.52 -10.02
CA CYS A 3 17.86 -10.61 -9.10
C CYS A 3 16.70 -9.80 -9.71
N HIS A 4 15.71 -10.47 -10.31
CA HIS A 4 14.49 -9.81 -10.79
C HIS A 4 13.60 -9.48 -9.59
N LEU A 5 13.79 -8.29 -9.04
CA LEU A 5 12.92 -7.70 -8.04
C LEU A 5 11.65 -7.18 -8.78
N VAL A 6 10.61 -7.99 -8.83
CA VAL A 6 9.32 -7.58 -9.40
C VAL A 6 8.39 -7.22 -8.26
N LEU A 7 8.37 -5.95 -7.90
CA LEU A 7 7.34 -5.39 -7.05
C LEU A 7 6.21 -4.89 -7.97
N PRO A 8 4.99 -5.43 -7.90
CA PRO A 8 3.89 -4.92 -8.70
C PRO A 8 3.32 -3.65 -8.07
N PHE A 9 4.04 -2.53 -8.20
CA PHE A 9 3.42 -1.24 -7.99
C PHE A 9 2.61 -0.89 -9.25
N LEU A 10 1.31 -0.88 -9.09
CA LEU A 10 0.32 -0.62 -10.12
C LEU A 10 0.63 0.67 -10.89
N VAL A 11 1.05 0.51 -12.14
CA VAL A 11 1.16 1.61 -13.09
C VAL A 11 -0.24 1.86 -13.65
N LEU A 12 -0.86 2.96 -13.27
CA LEU A 12 -2.05 3.47 -13.94
C LEU A 12 -1.62 4.06 -15.29
N THR A 13 -1.56 3.24 -16.33
CA THR A 13 -1.40 3.69 -17.70
C THR A 13 -2.78 3.88 -18.33
N LEU A 14 -3.09 5.11 -18.69
CA LEU A 14 -4.23 5.47 -19.50
C LEU A 14 -3.94 5.01 -20.94
N THR A 15 -4.54 3.91 -21.41
CA THR A 15 -4.52 3.52 -22.83
C THR A 15 -5.91 3.65 -23.41
N LEU A 16 -6.01 4.46 -24.44
CA LEU A 16 -7.15 4.60 -25.35
C LEU A 16 -7.40 3.27 -26.08
N GLY A 17 -8.65 2.89 -26.19
CA GLY A 17 -9.10 1.62 -26.71
C GLY A 17 -8.87 1.43 -28.20
N VAL A 18 -8.73 0.18 -28.58
CA VAL A 18 -9.11 -0.38 -29.91
C VAL A 18 -9.77 -1.70 -29.66
N GLU A 19 -10.99 -1.84 -30.17
CA GLU A 19 -11.79 -3.06 -30.15
C GLU A 19 -11.24 -4.10 -31.14
N ALA A 20 -11.26 -5.37 -30.75
CA ALA A 20 -11.42 -6.48 -31.68
C ALA A 20 -11.91 -7.74 -30.94
N GLN A 21 -12.93 -8.36 -31.49
CA GLN A 21 -13.71 -9.51 -31.05
C GLN A 21 -13.10 -10.88 -31.50
N PRO A 22 -13.80 -12.03 -31.28
CA PRO A 22 -13.44 -13.06 -30.29
C PRO A 22 -13.01 -14.39 -30.96
N ALA A 23 -12.35 -15.24 -30.18
CA ALA A 23 -12.24 -16.67 -30.54
C ALA A 23 -12.11 -17.60 -29.32
N SER A 24 -13.15 -18.38 -29.15
CA SER A 24 -13.20 -19.82 -28.76
C SER A 24 -12.21 -20.38 -27.74
N GLY A 25 -12.74 -20.74 -26.61
CA GLY A 25 -12.63 -21.98 -25.83
C GLY A 25 -11.32 -22.75 -25.80
N GLN A 26 -10.62 -22.65 -24.62
CA GLN A 26 -9.83 -23.76 -24.09
C GLN A 26 -9.85 -23.70 -22.57
N GLN A 27 -10.46 -24.69 -21.96
CA GLN A 27 -10.41 -24.89 -20.49
C GLN A 27 -8.99 -25.31 -20.13
N SER A 28 -8.28 -24.44 -19.41
CA SER A 28 -7.03 -24.77 -18.71
C SER A 28 -7.35 -25.41 -17.36
N PRO A 29 -6.54 -26.37 -16.88
CA PRO A 29 -6.79 -27.09 -15.63
C PRO A 29 -6.73 -26.12 -14.43
N SER A 30 -7.77 -26.15 -13.62
CA SER A 30 -7.91 -25.39 -12.40
C SER A 30 -6.78 -25.69 -11.41
N LYS A 31 -5.92 -24.70 -11.18
CA LYS A 31 -4.97 -24.66 -10.07
C LYS A 31 -5.75 -24.78 -8.75
N PRO A 32 -5.27 -25.52 -7.74
CA PRO A 32 -5.97 -25.65 -6.47
C PRO A 32 -6.21 -24.27 -5.86
N ALA A 33 -7.47 -23.92 -5.63
CA ALA A 33 -7.84 -22.70 -4.95
C ALA A 33 -7.34 -22.79 -3.49
N VAL A 34 -6.47 -21.87 -3.10
CA VAL A 34 -6.16 -21.62 -1.69
C VAL A 34 -7.48 -21.24 -1.01
N PRO A 35 -7.83 -21.80 0.15
CA PRO A 35 -9.11 -21.52 0.79
C PRO A 35 -9.27 -20.01 1.00
N ALA A 36 -10.35 -19.44 0.50
CA ALA A 36 -10.69 -18.01 0.63
C ALA A 36 -10.71 -17.53 2.11
N ALA A 37 -10.91 -18.44 3.07
CA ALA A 37 -10.85 -18.18 4.50
C ALA A 37 -9.45 -17.83 5.03
N ALA A 38 -8.37 -18.27 4.37
CA ALA A 38 -7.01 -17.93 4.78
C ALA A 38 -6.60 -16.53 4.29
N ALA A 39 -7.06 -16.15 3.09
CA ALA A 39 -6.84 -14.81 2.54
C ALA A 39 -7.62 -13.73 3.30
N SER A 40 -8.85 -14.03 3.76
CA SER A 40 -9.67 -13.08 4.53
C SER A 40 -9.14 -12.85 5.95
N ALA A 41 -8.41 -13.79 6.55
CA ALA A 41 -7.82 -13.62 7.88
C ALA A 41 -6.63 -12.63 7.89
N GLU A 42 -6.01 -12.35 6.75
CA GLU A 42 -4.92 -11.38 6.60
C GLU A 42 -5.41 -9.98 6.21
N SER A 43 -6.58 -9.88 5.56
CA SER A 43 -7.03 -8.65 4.92
C SER A 43 -7.65 -7.62 5.86
N GLY A 44 -8.01 -7.95 7.09
CA GLY A 44 -8.71 -7.02 7.99
C GLY A 44 -10.16 -6.76 7.57
N GLU A 45 -10.82 -5.79 8.23
CA GLU A 45 -12.23 -5.47 8.04
C GLU A 45 -12.48 -3.97 8.15
N THR A 46 -13.37 -3.41 7.33
CA THR A 46 -13.82 -2.02 7.45
C THR A 46 -15.19 -1.98 8.14
N VAL A 47 -15.26 -1.28 9.27
CA VAL A 47 -16.46 -1.08 10.06
C VAL A 47 -16.66 0.41 10.33
N ASN A 48 -17.81 0.95 9.97
CA ASN A 48 -18.16 2.36 10.19
C ASN A 48 -17.08 3.36 9.71
N GLY A 49 -16.50 3.12 8.51
CA GLY A 49 -15.48 3.99 7.94
C GLY A 49 -14.08 3.81 8.51
N THR A 50 -13.88 2.86 9.41
CA THR A 50 -12.56 2.54 9.96
C THR A 50 -12.14 1.13 9.52
N TYR A 51 -10.98 1.03 8.90
CA TYR A 51 -10.33 -0.25 8.59
C TYR A 51 -9.56 -0.75 9.81
N HIS A 52 -9.78 -2.00 10.17
CA HIS A 52 -9.11 -2.68 11.29
C HIS A 52 -8.31 -3.88 10.79
N ASN A 53 -7.04 -3.96 11.14
CA ASN A 53 -6.24 -5.17 10.95
C ASN A 53 -5.80 -5.73 12.31
N TRP A 54 -6.57 -6.66 12.84
CA TRP A 54 -6.36 -7.26 14.17
C TRP A 54 -5.07 -8.09 14.26
N ARG A 55 -4.63 -8.65 13.13
CA ARG A 55 -3.43 -9.48 13.08
C ARG A 55 -2.16 -8.66 13.27
N ILE A 56 -2.08 -7.50 12.61
CA ILE A 56 -0.96 -6.58 12.71
C ILE A 56 -1.15 -5.69 13.94
N GLY A 57 -2.38 -5.31 14.25
CA GLY A 57 -2.76 -4.50 15.40
C GLY A 57 -2.82 -3.01 15.07
N PHE A 58 -3.32 -2.64 13.90
CA PHE A 58 -3.55 -1.25 13.54
C PHE A 58 -4.98 -1.00 13.04
N ARG A 59 -5.37 0.26 13.06
CA ARG A 59 -6.59 0.77 12.43
C ARG A 59 -6.26 2.00 11.60
N TYR A 60 -7.07 2.23 10.57
CA TYR A 60 -7.00 3.41 9.72
C TYR A 60 -8.40 4.00 9.54
N GLU A 61 -8.57 5.28 9.87
CA GLU A 61 -9.81 6.01 9.72
C GLU A 61 -9.91 6.53 8.29
N ILE A 62 -10.83 5.94 7.49
CA ILE A 62 -10.98 6.29 6.07
C ILE A 62 -11.69 7.64 5.96
N PRO A 63 -11.12 8.66 5.28
CA PRO A 63 -11.78 9.94 5.12
C PRO A 63 -13.15 9.78 4.46
N PHE A 64 -14.12 10.56 4.94
CA PHE A 64 -15.50 10.47 4.46
C PHE A 64 -15.60 10.74 2.96
N GLY A 65 -16.33 9.89 2.26
CA GLY A 65 -16.58 10.03 0.81
C GLY A 65 -15.49 9.44 -0.08
N TRP A 66 -14.41 8.89 0.50
CA TRP A 66 -13.35 8.25 -0.28
C TRP A 66 -13.81 6.91 -0.88
N VAL A 67 -13.24 6.57 -2.02
CA VAL A 67 -13.55 5.37 -2.80
C VAL A 67 -12.62 4.24 -2.41
N ASP A 68 -13.19 3.11 -1.97
CA ASP A 68 -12.44 1.88 -1.72
C ASP A 68 -12.18 1.14 -3.04
N ARG A 69 -10.91 0.91 -3.35
CA ARG A 69 -10.43 0.18 -4.52
C ARG A 69 -9.56 -1.02 -4.15
N THR A 70 -9.71 -1.50 -2.92
CA THR A 70 -8.85 -2.55 -2.37
C THR A 70 -8.91 -3.83 -3.21
N GLU A 71 -10.11 -4.30 -3.54
CA GLU A 71 -10.27 -5.53 -4.34
C GLU A 71 -9.73 -5.35 -5.76
N GLU A 72 -10.03 -4.23 -6.41
CA GLU A 72 -9.52 -3.93 -7.75
C GLU A 72 -7.98 -3.95 -7.78
N MET A 73 -7.33 -3.38 -6.77
CA MET A 73 -5.88 -3.35 -6.68
C MET A 73 -5.28 -4.72 -6.30
N ARG A 74 -5.99 -5.56 -5.57
CA ARG A 74 -5.62 -6.96 -5.33
C ARG A 74 -5.63 -7.77 -6.60
N ASP A 75 -6.70 -7.66 -7.39
CA ASP A 75 -6.87 -8.40 -8.65
C ASP A 75 -5.82 -7.99 -9.69
N ALA A 76 -5.45 -6.71 -9.71
CA ALA A 76 -4.38 -6.20 -10.56
C ALA A 76 -2.97 -6.64 -10.12
N SER A 77 -2.82 -7.16 -8.90
CA SER A 77 -1.57 -7.70 -8.38
C SER A 77 -1.34 -9.11 -8.91
N ASN A 78 -0.42 -9.26 -9.88
CA ASN A 78 -0.18 -10.54 -10.59
C ASN A 78 0.46 -11.64 -9.72
N ASP A 79 0.83 -11.37 -8.47
CA ASP A 79 1.47 -12.34 -7.58
C ASP A 79 1.12 -12.07 -6.10
N PRO A 80 -0.04 -12.59 -5.63
CA PRO A 80 -0.47 -12.44 -4.24
C PRO A 80 0.49 -13.08 -3.22
N ALA A 81 1.40 -13.94 -3.67
CA ALA A 81 2.41 -14.56 -2.80
C ALA A 81 3.56 -13.58 -2.43
N LYS A 82 3.70 -12.48 -3.17
CA LYS A 82 4.77 -11.49 -2.95
C LYS A 82 4.30 -10.27 -2.17
N ALA A 83 3.13 -9.76 -2.49
CA ALA A 83 2.53 -8.61 -1.82
C ALA A 83 1.02 -8.76 -1.76
N SER A 84 0.40 -8.38 -0.66
CA SER A 84 -1.06 -8.33 -0.52
C SER A 84 -1.49 -6.92 -0.16
N VAL A 85 -2.40 -6.34 -0.95
CA VAL A 85 -3.02 -5.05 -0.64
C VAL A 85 -4.03 -5.27 0.48
N LEU A 86 -3.83 -4.60 1.60
CA LEU A 86 -4.72 -4.64 2.76
C LEU A 86 -5.85 -3.62 2.63
N LEU A 87 -5.50 -2.40 2.22
CA LEU A 87 -6.42 -1.28 2.01
C LEU A 87 -5.90 -0.41 0.86
N ALA A 88 -6.78 0.02 -0.03
CA ALA A 88 -6.49 1.03 -1.04
C ALA A 88 -7.69 1.96 -1.20
N VAL A 89 -7.58 3.19 -0.71
CA VAL A 89 -8.66 4.18 -0.74
C VAL A 89 -8.18 5.47 -1.37
N PHE A 90 -9.06 6.12 -2.14
CA PHE A 90 -8.75 7.32 -2.92
C PHE A 90 -9.85 8.35 -2.76
N GLU A 91 -9.46 9.62 -2.80
CA GLU A 91 -10.40 10.75 -2.76
C GLU A 91 -11.46 10.67 -3.86
N ARG A 92 -11.04 10.25 -5.06
CA ARG A 92 -11.91 10.19 -6.25
C ARG A 92 -11.74 8.86 -6.99
N PRO A 93 -12.78 8.40 -7.71
CA PRO A 93 -12.66 7.27 -8.62
C PRO A 93 -11.66 7.58 -9.76
N PRO A 94 -11.02 6.56 -10.38
CA PRO A 94 -9.95 6.75 -11.35
C PRO A 94 -10.38 7.51 -12.61
N GLU A 95 -11.63 7.39 -13.01
CA GLU A 95 -12.21 8.08 -14.17
C GLU A 95 -12.59 9.54 -13.89
N ALA A 96 -12.63 9.95 -12.64
CA ALA A 96 -12.95 11.32 -12.28
C ALA A 96 -11.81 12.27 -12.69
N LYS A 97 -12.11 13.17 -13.60
CA LYS A 97 -11.19 14.24 -14.00
C LYS A 97 -11.04 15.24 -12.85
N GLY A 98 -9.85 15.78 -12.70
CA GLY A 98 -9.54 16.83 -11.73
C GLY A 98 -8.23 17.50 -12.05
N ASP A 99 -8.13 18.76 -11.65
CA ASP A 99 -6.92 19.59 -11.83
C ASP A 99 -5.96 19.48 -10.63
N THR A 100 -6.28 18.62 -9.67
CA THR A 100 -5.52 18.37 -8.45
C THR A 100 -5.07 16.91 -8.40
N VAL A 101 -4.10 16.62 -7.52
CA VAL A 101 -3.71 15.24 -7.19
C VAL A 101 -4.94 14.50 -6.67
N ASN A 102 -5.16 13.27 -7.12
CA ASN A 102 -6.12 12.36 -6.51
C ASN A 102 -5.46 11.74 -5.29
N SER A 103 -5.76 12.27 -4.11
CA SER A 103 -5.16 11.81 -2.87
C SER A 103 -5.55 10.37 -2.58
N GLY A 104 -4.62 9.61 -2.00
CA GLY A 104 -4.84 8.19 -1.79
C GLY A 104 -3.99 7.60 -0.68
N VAL A 105 -4.49 6.51 -0.13
CA VAL A 105 -3.79 5.70 0.87
C VAL A 105 -3.78 4.25 0.41
N VAL A 106 -2.58 3.66 0.38
CA VAL A 106 -2.40 2.25 0.07
C VAL A 106 -1.61 1.59 1.20
N ILE A 107 -2.19 0.56 1.79
CA ILE A 107 -1.56 -0.26 2.82
C ILE A 107 -1.35 -1.65 2.24
N ALA A 108 -0.11 -2.14 2.31
CA ALA A 108 0.23 -3.46 1.80
C ALA A 108 1.10 -4.23 2.80
N VAL A 109 1.06 -5.56 2.70
CA VAL A 109 1.91 -6.46 3.48
C VAL A 109 2.70 -7.37 2.54
N GLU A 110 3.97 -7.55 2.85
CA GLU A 110 4.90 -8.40 2.09
C GLU A 110 5.67 -9.31 3.05
N PRO A 111 5.96 -10.57 2.67
CA PRO A 111 6.85 -11.40 3.45
C PRO A 111 8.25 -10.78 3.52
N ALA A 112 8.81 -10.64 4.72
CA ALA A 112 10.19 -10.15 4.87
C ALA A 112 11.22 -11.04 4.15
N SER A 113 10.89 -12.32 3.94
CA SER A 113 11.70 -13.27 3.17
C SER A 113 11.84 -12.91 1.68
N SER A 114 10.97 -12.05 1.13
CA SER A 114 11.09 -11.51 -0.22
C SER A 114 12.30 -10.56 -0.37
N TYR A 115 12.88 -10.13 0.74
CA TYR A 115 14.01 -9.20 0.83
C TYR A 115 15.20 -9.87 1.54
N PRO A 116 16.07 -10.64 0.83
CA PRO A 116 17.18 -11.33 1.44
C PRO A 116 18.10 -10.39 2.23
N GLY A 117 18.34 -10.70 3.50
CA GLY A 117 19.18 -9.91 4.38
C GLY A 117 18.50 -8.74 5.08
N LEU A 118 17.18 -8.55 4.91
CA LEU A 118 16.40 -7.51 5.60
C LEU A 118 16.42 -7.75 7.12
N LYS A 119 16.94 -6.78 7.87
CA LYS A 119 17.03 -6.82 9.35
C LYS A 119 16.28 -5.67 10.02
N SER A 120 15.95 -4.62 9.26
CA SER A 120 15.26 -3.43 9.77
C SER A 120 14.33 -2.85 8.72
N ALA A 121 13.32 -2.10 9.16
CA ALA A 121 12.41 -1.39 8.28
C ALA A 121 13.14 -0.34 7.40
N ALA A 122 14.24 0.24 7.90
CA ALA A 122 15.03 1.21 7.14
C ALA A 122 15.66 0.60 5.87
N GLN A 123 16.08 -0.67 5.91
CA GLN A 123 16.66 -1.36 4.75
C GLN A 123 15.63 -1.60 3.64
N TYR A 124 14.34 -1.68 3.96
CA TYR A 124 13.26 -1.78 2.98
C TYR A 124 13.20 -0.56 2.04
N PHE A 125 13.67 0.60 2.49
CA PHE A 125 13.68 1.81 1.66
C PHE A 125 14.72 1.81 0.54
N GLY A 126 15.65 0.87 0.48
CA GLY A 126 16.50 0.65 -0.69
C GLY A 126 15.63 0.39 -1.94
N PRO A 127 14.98 -0.79 -2.02
CA PRO A 127 14.13 -1.13 -3.16
C PRO A 127 12.93 -0.18 -3.34
N VAL A 128 12.31 0.31 -2.27
CA VAL A 128 11.21 1.29 -2.37
C VAL A 128 11.67 2.56 -3.09
N THR A 129 12.87 3.06 -2.76
CA THR A 129 13.40 4.26 -3.41
C THR A 129 13.67 4.04 -4.90
N GLU A 130 14.27 2.92 -5.27
CA GLU A 130 14.51 2.58 -6.69
C GLU A 130 13.21 2.60 -7.49
N LEU A 131 12.17 1.94 -6.97
CA LEU A 131 10.86 1.88 -7.62
C LEU A 131 10.16 3.24 -7.69
N THR A 132 10.23 4.01 -6.61
CA THR A 132 9.57 5.31 -6.52
C THR A 132 10.27 6.34 -7.41
N THR A 133 11.60 6.31 -7.46
CA THR A 133 12.37 7.19 -8.36
C THR A 133 12.19 6.84 -9.83
N ALA A 134 12.04 5.55 -10.17
CA ALA A 134 11.70 5.12 -11.53
C ALA A 134 10.35 5.69 -12.01
N LYS A 135 9.45 6.06 -11.09
CA LYS A 135 8.18 6.74 -11.38
C LYS A 135 8.29 8.26 -11.42
N GLY A 136 9.50 8.81 -11.35
CA GLY A 136 9.77 10.24 -11.43
C GLY A 136 9.67 10.99 -10.10
N PHE A 137 9.50 10.30 -8.99
CA PHE A 137 9.62 10.91 -7.67
C PHE A 137 11.07 11.13 -7.27
N LYS A 138 11.31 12.11 -6.44
CA LYS A 138 12.61 12.38 -5.81
C LYS A 138 12.47 12.22 -4.30
N PRO A 139 13.41 11.54 -3.64
CA PRO A 139 13.41 11.49 -2.19
C PRO A 139 13.70 12.89 -1.61
N VAL A 140 12.98 13.25 -0.55
CA VAL A 140 13.17 14.54 0.14
C VAL A 140 14.31 14.45 1.14
N ALA A 141 14.42 13.30 1.84
CA ALA A 141 15.45 13.04 2.84
C ALA A 141 15.76 11.54 2.91
N ASP A 142 16.76 11.17 3.72
CA ASP A 142 17.00 9.79 4.08
C ASP A 142 15.87 9.23 4.96
N PRO A 143 15.66 7.89 4.99
CA PRO A 143 14.69 7.28 5.90
C PRO A 143 14.98 7.65 7.35
N TYR A 144 13.93 7.95 8.12
CA TYR A 144 14.05 8.35 9.52
C TYR A 144 13.01 7.65 10.40
N ASP A 145 13.31 7.57 11.70
CA ASP A 145 12.40 6.98 12.67
C ASP A 145 11.16 7.86 12.86
N PHE A 146 10.00 7.25 12.75
CA PHE A 146 8.70 7.90 12.90
C PHE A 146 7.76 7.01 13.71
N PRO A 147 7.94 6.93 15.04
CA PRO A 147 7.14 6.04 15.88
C PRO A 147 5.67 6.49 15.91
N VAL A 148 4.74 5.53 15.67
CA VAL A 148 3.30 5.73 15.81
C VAL A 148 2.81 4.81 16.92
N ASP A 149 2.21 5.38 17.97
CA ASP A 149 1.71 4.64 19.15
C ASP A 149 2.74 3.66 19.76
N GLY A 150 4.03 4.02 19.68
CA GLY A 150 5.15 3.21 20.18
C GLY A 150 5.60 2.08 19.26
N GLN A 151 5.03 1.94 18.06
CA GLN A 151 5.56 1.03 17.05
C GLN A 151 6.80 1.64 16.37
N PRO A 152 7.87 0.85 16.15
CA PRO A 152 9.11 1.32 15.53
C PRO A 152 8.94 1.42 14.00
N ILE A 153 8.29 2.48 13.56
CA ILE A 153 8.05 2.75 12.15
C ILE A 153 9.19 3.62 11.61
N VAL A 154 9.60 3.34 10.38
CA VAL A 154 10.52 4.18 9.61
C VAL A 154 9.74 4.85 8.49
N ARG A 155 10.00 6.13 8.26
CA ARG A 155 9.34 6.96 7.25
C ARG A 155 10.34 7.45 6.21
N ARG A 156 9.89 7.56 4.97
CA ARG A 156 10.58 8.29 3.90
C ARG A 156 9.59 9.05 3.05
N ASP A 157 9.95 10.30 2.75
CA ASP A 157 9.14 11.20 1.96
C ASP A 157 9.72 11.41 0.56
N PHE A 158 8.83 11.56 -0.42
CA PHE A 158 9.14 11.76 -1.81
C PHE A 158 8.28 12.87 -2.41
N ILE A 159 8.80 13.56 -3.41
CA ILE A 159 8.09 14.59 -4.15
C ILE A 159 8.23 14.36 -5.66
N ARG A 160 7.17 14.64 -6.41
CA ARG A 160 7.17 14.64 -7.87
C ARG A 160 6.48 15.89 -8.37
N SER A 161 7.18 16.69 -9.19
CA SER A 161 6.61 17.86 -9.85
C SER A 161 6.06 17.49 -11.23
N MET A 162 4.85 17.94 -11.53
CA MET A 162 4.15 17.74 -12.80
C MET A 162 3.59 19.08 -13.28
N GLY A 163 4.43 19.88 -13.96
CA GLY A 163 4.08 21.27 -14.32
C GLY A 163 3.88 22.13 -13.07
N SER A 164 2.68 22.70 -12.91
CA SER A 164 2.31 23.50 -11.74
C SER A 164 1.85 22.68 -10.53
N ILE A 165 1.71 21.36 -10.66
CA ILE A 165 1.23 20.47 -9.61
C ILE A 165 2.42 19.76 -8.98
N SER A 166 2.46 19.70 -7.65
CA SER A 166 3.37 18.84 -6.89
C SER A 166 2.59 17.69 -6.29
N MET A 167 3.16 16.50 -6.37
CA MET A 167 2.64 15.29 -5.75
C MET A 167 3.59 14.90 -4.61
N HIS A 168 3.05 14.79 -3.42
CA HIS A 168 3.75 14.43 -2.19
C HIS A 168 3.41 12.99 -1.82
N GLN A 169 4.43 12.19 -1.58
CA GLN A 169 4.26 10.81 -1.13
C GLN A 169 5.05 10.59 0.15
N SER A 170 4.37 10.08 1.17
CA SER A 170 5.01 9.56 2.37
C SER A 170 4.82 8.05 2.44
N THR A 171 5.89 7.33 2.65
CA THR A 171 5.84 5.88 2.86
C THR A 171 6.37 5.55 4.25
N LEU A 172 5.57 4.84 5.03
CA LEU A 172 5.92 4.28 6.31
C LEU A 172 6.16 2.78 6.17
N ALA A 173 7.14 2.25 6.87
CA ALA A 173 7.44 0.82 6.88
C ALA A 173 7.55 0.29 8.31
N LEU A 174 6.85 -0.81 8.59
CA LEU A 174 6.90 -1.56 9.85
C LEU A 174 7.37 -2.98 9.58
N LEU A 175 8.49 -3.39 10.17
CA LEU A 175 8.92 -4.79 10.17
C LEU A 175 8.30 -5.49 11.40
N THR A 176 7.42 -6.44 11.18
CA THR A 176 6.73 -7.15 12.26
C THR A 176 6.40 -8.60 11.87
N LYS A 177 6.57 -9.52 12.80
CA LYS A 177 6.16 -10.93 12.65
C LYS A 177 6.60 -11.60 11.33
N GLY A 178 7.78 -11.27 10.83
CA GLY A 178 8.30 -11.82 9.57
C GLY A 178 7.71 -11.21 8.29
N SER A 179 7.02 -10.09 8.42
CA SER A 179 6.44 -9.31 7.31
C SER A 179 6.89 -7.86 7.37
N ILE A 180 6.94 -7.21 6.22
CA ILE A 180 6.96 -5.76 6.08
C ILE A 180 5.53 -5.29 5.80
N VAL A 181 5.09 -4.33 6.57
CA VAL A 181 3.84 -3.58 6.32
C VAL A 181 4.23 -2.20 5.85
N SER A 182 3.78 -1.83 4.65
CA SER A 182 3.98 -0.49 4.09
C SER A 182 2.68 0.29 4.10
N PHE A 183 2.75 1.55 4.51
CA PHE A 183 1.65 2.51 4.47
C PHE A 183 2.10 3.65 3.56
N THR A 184 1.48 3.79 2.41
CA THR A 184 1.80 4.83 1.43
C THR A 184 0.68 5.84 1.35
N PHE A 185 0.99 7.09 1.62
CA PHE A 185 0.11 8.24 1.58
C PHE A 185 0.52 9.12 0.40
N LEU A 186 -0.43 9.52 -0.42
CA LEU A 186 -0.23 10.34 -1.61
C LEU A 186 -1.19 11.52 -1.58
N SER A 187 -0.69 12.73 -1.83
CA SER A 187 -1.53 13.93 -1.88
C SER A 187 -0.90 15.09 -2.66
N GLY A 188 -1.61 16.21 -2.72
CA GLY A 188 -1.15 17.45 -3.36
C GLY A 188 -0.28 18.34 -2.48
N SER A 189 -0.17 18.06 -1.15
CA SER A 189 0.61 18.86 -0.21
C SER A 189 1.11 18.05 0.98
N ASP A 190 2.13 18.55 1.68
CA ASP A 190 2.65 17.94 2.90
C ASP A 190 1.65 18.02 4.06
N ASP A 191 0.86 19.10 4.14
CA ASP A 191 -0.16 19.27 5.18
C ASP A 191 -1.24 18.19 5.03
N GLU A 192 -1.66 17.90 3.81
CA GLU A 192 -2.64 16.85 3.54
C GLU A 192 -2.05 15.46 3.83
N VAL A 193 -0.79 15.19 3.47
CA VAL A 193 -0.09 13.96 3.88
C VAL A 193 -0.13 13.82 5.40
N THR A 194 0.13 14.89 6.13
CA THR A 194 0.11 14.88 7.59
C THR A 194 -1.28 14.55 8.15
N MET A 195 -2.33 15.16 7.61
CA MET A 195 -3.71 14.83 8.01
C MET A 195 -4.07 13.36 7.74
N LEU A 196 -3.60 12.79 6.62
CA LEU A 196 -3.83 11.39 6.29
C LEU A 196 -3.04 10.45 7.21
N LEU A 197 -1.82 10.81 7.60
CA LEU A 197 -1.00 10.06 8.55
C LEU A 197 -1.64 10.00 9.94
N GLU A 198 -2.28 11.06 10.40
CA GLU A 198 -2.96 11.15 11.69
C GLU A 198 -4.13 10.19 11.84
N GLN A 199 -4.68 9.68 10.72
CA GLN A 199 -5.73 8.68 10.72
C GLN A 199 -5.23 7.26 11.03
N LEU A 200 -3.90 7.04 11.03
CA LEU A 200 -3.30 5.76 11.37
C LEU A 200 -3.06 5.65 12.89
N ALA A 201 -3.56 4.58 13.49
CA ALA A 201 -3.32 4.30 14.89
C ALA A 201 -3.04 2.80 15.12
N PHE A 202 -2.21 2.50 16.12
CA PHE A 202 -1.94 1.14 16.55
C PHE A 202 -2.63 0.83 17.86
N GLU A 203 -3.26 -0.34 17.92
CA GLU A 203 -3.88 -0.82 19.14
C GLU A 203 -2.80 -1.28 20.12
N ARG A 204 -2.87 -0.77 21.34
CA ARG A 204 -2.04 -1.30 22.43
C ARG A 204 -2.48 -2.74 22.74
N PRO A 205 -1.54 -3.70 22.90
CA PRO A 205 -1.91 -5.03 23.37
C PRO A 205 -2.72 -4.89 24.67
N ARG A 206 -3.94 -5.42 24.69
CA ARG A 206 -4.72 -5.47 25.94
C ARG A 206 -3.91 -6.26 26.94
N LYS A 207 -3.49 -5.62 28.04
CA LYS A 207 -2.98 -6.37 29.20
C LYS A 207 -4.05 -7.36 29.61
N PRO A 208 -3.72 -8.67 29.75
CA PRO A 208 -4.68 -9.62 30.30
C PRO A 208 -5.16 -9.09 31.64
N ALA A 209 -6.49 -9.02 31.83
CA ALA A 209 -7.07 -8.68 33.11
C ALA A 209 -6.60 -9.75 34.11
N HIS A 210 -5.80 -9.36 35.09
CA HIS A 210 -5.48 -10.21 36.21
C HIS A 210 -6.82 -10.55 36.93
N LYS A 211 -7.22 -11.82 36.86
CA LYS A 211 -8.28 -12.40 37.70
C LYS A 211 -7.73 -12.65 39.09
#